data_1f60ddfaac5d4d822e92960419df5de6
#
_entry.id   1f60ddfaac5d4d822e92960419df5de6
#
_cell.length_a   1.000
_cell.length_b   1.000
_cell.length_c   1.000
_cell.angle_alpha   90.00
_cell.angle_beta   90.00
_cell.angle_gamma   90.00
#
_symmetry.space_group_name_H-M   'P 1'
#
loop_
_entity.id
_entity.type
_entity.pdbx_description
1 polymer ?
#
loop_
_entity_poly.entity_id
_entity_poly.type
_entity_poly.pdbx_seq_one_letter_code
_entity_poly.pdbx_strand_id
1 'polypeptide(L)'
;MNKQAIFEPYNLNGLSLNNRMVMAPMTRSRSTNSETAATELTALYYVQRATAGLIITEGTFVSRDAVGVMNVPGIYTKQHIEGWKLTTEAVHQAGGKIFAQLWHTGAYSHPDLHEGRQPLAPSAINPNVQVFTAEGFKESVTPRKMTLEDIKKTIADFKQGA
;
A
#
# COMPACT_ATOMS: atom_id res chain seq x y z
N MET A 1 8.49 -27.59 14.37
CA MET A 1 8.65 -26.23 14.97
C MET A 1 8.01 -26.24 16.36
N ASN A 2 8.73 -25.85 17.39
CA ASN A 2 8.17 -25.75 18.73
C ASN A 2 7.06 -24.66 18.70
N LYS A 3 5.81 -25.03 18.96
CA LYS A 3 4.66 -24.11 18.90
C LYS A 3 4.80 -22.90 19.82
N GLN A 4 5.63 -22.98 20.85
CA GLN A 4 5.92 -21.86 21.76
C GLN A 4 6.82 -20.81 21.14
N ALA A 5 7.74 -21.16 20.24
CA ALA A 5 8.72 -20.22 19.68
C ALA A 5 8.11 -19.06 18.88
N ILE A 6 6.92 -19.25 18.28
CA ILE A 6 6.24 -18.17 17.53
C ILE A 6 5.65 -17.10 18.45
N PHE A 7 5.37 -17.41 19.70
CA PHE A 7 4.82 -16.47 20.69
C PHE A 7 5.91 -15.81 21.55
N GLU A 8 7.18 -16.23 21.40
CA GLU A 8 8.30 -15.62 22.12
C GLU A 8 8.62 -14.23 21.54
N PRO A 9 9.00 -13.26 22.40
CA PRO A 9 9.47 -11.96 21.94
C PRO A 9 10.64 -12.10 20.97
N TYR A 10 10.78 -11.13 20.08
CA TYR A 10 11.85 -11.07 19.09
C TYR A 10 12.40 -9.66 18.94
N ASN A 11 13.71 -9.52 18.83
CA ASN A 11 14.36 -8.25 18.54
C ASN A 11 14.71 -8.21 17.04
N LEU A 12 14.02 -7.35 16.30
CA LEU A 12 14.27 -7.08 14.90
C LEU A 12 15.17 -5.82 14.78
N ASN A 13 16.49 -5.98 14.85
CA ASN A 13 17.45 -4.87 14.73
C ASN A 13 17.11 -3.65 15.61
N GLY A 14 16.81 -3.88 16.88
CA GLY A 14 16.46 -2.84 17.84
C GLY A 14 14.96 -2.62 18.01
N LEU A 15 14.12 -3.09 17.09
CA LEU A 15 12.67 -3.10 17.26
C LEU A 15 12.24 -4.34 18.04
N SER A 16 11.77 -4.15 19.27
CA SER A 16 11.23 -5.24 20.07
C SER A 16 9.83 -5.61 19.63
N LEU A 17 9.63 -6.86 19.21
CA LEU A 17 8.33 -7.45 18.87
C LEU A 17 7.83 -8.34 20.00
N ASN A 18 6.54 -8.29 20.29
CA ASN A 18 5.94 -9.10 21.37
C ASN A 18 5.86 -10.59 21.02
N ASN A 19 5.91 -10.93 19.77
CA ASN A 19 5.95 -12.28 19.24
C ASN A 19 6.52 -12.27 17.80
N ARG A 20 6.67 -13.42 17.18
CA ARG A 20 7.28 -13.59 15.84
C ARG A 20 6.25 -13.69 14.71
N MET A 21 4.99 -13.36 14.98
CA MET A 21 3.95 -13.35 13.96
C MET A 21 3.94 -11.98 13.25
N VAL A 22 4.00 -12.01 11.94
CA VAL A 22 3.90 -10.80 11.11
C VAL A 22 2.65 -10.91 10.25
N MET A 23 1.77 -9.91 10.36
CA MET A 23 0.66 -9.76 9.41
C MET A 23 1.23 -9.29 8.07
N ALA A 24 1.13 -10.14 7.06
CA ALA A 24 1.56 -9.81 5.71
C ALA A 24 0.66 -8.73 5.07
N PRO A 25 1.18 -7.97 4.07
CA PRO A 25 0.37 -7.03 3.30
C PRO A 25 -0.82 -7.72 2.62
N MET A 26 -2.01 -7.15 2.79
CA MET A 26 -3.23 -7.66 2.14
C MET A 26 -4.08 -6.49 1.67
N THR A 27 -4.17 -6.27 0.36
CA THR A 27 -5.00 -5.25 -0.26
C THR A 27 -6.46 -5.45 0.15
N ARG A 28 -7.07 -4.41 0.72
CA ARG A 28 -8.45 -4.45 1.22
C ARG A 28 -9.46 -3.87 0.24
N SER A 29 -9.03 -2.92 -0.60
CA SER A 29 -9.89 -2.16 -1.53
C SER A 29 -11.13 -1.58 -0.81
N ARG A 30 -10.93 -0.91 0.32
CA ARG A 30 -12.00 -0.33 1.16
C ARG A 30 -11.90 1.18 1.33
N SER A 31 -10.91 1.83 0.71
CA SER A 31 -10.79 3.29 0.68
C SER A 31 -11.69 3.88 -0.41
N THR A 32 -12.99 3.84 -0.18
CA THR A 32 -14.03 4.21 -1.17
C THR A 32 -14.43 5.69 -1.11
N ASN A 33 -13.81 6.50 -0.23
CA ASN A 33 -14.03 7.94 -0.21
C ASN A 33 -13.35 8.62 -1.42
N SER A 34 -13.73 9.86 -1.71
CA SER A 34 -13.22 10.63 -2.86
C SER A 34 -11.70 10.75 -2.89
N GLU A 35 -11.08 10.78 -1.71
CA GLU A 35 -9.62 10.94 -1.55
C GLU A 35 -8.87 9.60 -1.57
N THR A 36 -9.56 8.46 -1.57
CA THR A 36 -8.96 7.15 -1.34
C THR A 36 -8.05 7.11 -0.09
N ALA A 37 -8.48 7.78 0.97
CA ALA A 37 -7.75 7.85 2.23
C ALA A 37 -8.16 6.72 3.18
N ALA A 38 -7.25 6.32 4.07
CA ALA A 38 -7.57 5.44 5.19
C ALA A 38 -8.61 6.11 6.11
N THR A 39 -9.49 5.31 6.70
CA THR A 39 -10.63 5.77 7.52
C THR A 39 -10.63 5.07 8.88
N GLU A 40 -11.61 5.41 9.72
CA GLU A 40 -11.86 4.70 10.98
C GLU A 40 -12.07 3.18 10.77
N LEU A 41 -12.69 2.78 9.66
CA LEU A 41 -12.83 1.37 9.31
C LEU A 41 -11.46 0.72 9.05
N THR A 42 -10.54 1.44 8.41
CA THR A 42 -9.15 1.00 8.20
C THR A 42 -8.45 0.86 9.55
N ALA A 43 -8.57 1.85 10.43
CA ALA A 43 -8.00 1.82 11.77
C ALA A 43 -8.54 0.62 12.58
N LEU A 44 -9.85 0.42 12.60
CA LEU A 44 -10.47 -0.72 13.27
C LEU A 44 -9.95 -2.06 12.75
N TYR A 45 -9.82 -2.20 11.43
CA TYR A 45 -9.29 -3.42 10.80
C TYR A 45 -7.89 -3.77 11.31
N TYR A 46 -6.99 -2.79 11.41
CA TYR A 46 -5.62 -3.02 11.89
C TYR A 46 -5.55 -3.17 13.41
N VAL A 47 -6.35 -2.43 14.18
CA VAL A 47 -6.43 -2.58 15.64
C VAL A 47 -6.84 -3.99 16.06
N GLN A 48 -7.81 -4.60 15.37
CA GLN A 48 -8.22 -5.98 15.62
C GLN A 48 -7.07 -7.00 15.48
N ARG A 49 -5.94 -6.58 14.90
CA ARG A 49 -4.76 -7.43 14.64
C ARG A 49 -3.50 -6.93 15.37
N ALA A 50 -3.67 -5.96 16.28
CA ALA A 50 -2.56 -5.33 17.01
C ALA A 50 -1.79 -6.27 17.91
N THR A 51 -2.33 -7.47 18.20
CA THR A 51 -1.62 -8.54 18.94
C THR A 51 -0.56 -9.27 18.12
N ALA A 52 -0.52 -9.09 16.78
CA ALA A 52 0.61 -9.55 15.97
C ALA A 52 1.90 -8.82 16.38
N GLY A 53 3.04 -9.48 16.29
CA GLY A 53 4.34 -8.87 16.60
C GLY A 53 4.63 -7.66 15.70
N LEU A 54 4.22 -7.73 14.44
CA LEU A 54 4.31 -6.63 13.49
C LEU A 54 3.16 -6.72 12.48
N ILE A 55 2.61 -5.58 12.10
CA ILE A 55 1.66 -5.44 11.00
C ILE A 55 2.37 -4.76 9.82
N ILE A 56 2.26 -5.31 8.61
CA ILE A 56 2.56 -4.58 7.38
C ILE A 56 1.22 -4.23 6.73
N THR A 57 1.02 -2.96 6.38
CA THR A 57 -0.25 -2.51 5.79
C THR A 57 -0.49 -3.13 4.43
N GLU A 58 -1.71 -2.97 3.92
CA GLU A 58 -1.97 -3.12 2.48
C GLU A 58 -1.05 -2.19 1.68
N GLY A 59 -0.87 -2.51 0.38
CA GLY A 59 -0.11 -1.65 -0.51
C GLY A 59 -0.67 -0.23 -0.49
N THR A 60 0.20 0.75 -0.33
CA THR A 60 -0.14 2.16 -0.14
C THR A 60 0.55 2.97 -1.23
N PHE A 61 -0.23 3.61 -2.11
CA PHE A 61 0.33 4.29 -3.27
C PHE A 61 1.12 5.54 -2.88
N VAL A 62 2.32 5.67 -3.46
CA VAL A 62 3.22 6.81 -3.21
C VAL A 62 2.91 8.02 -4.08
N SER A 63 2.09 7.88 -5.13
CA SER A 63 1.67 8.95 -6.03
C SER A 63 0.45 8.57 -6.85
N ARG A 64 -0.12 9.53 -7.59
CA ARG A 64 -1.21 9.27 -8.53
C ARG A 64 -0.78 8.33 -9.67
N ASP A 65 0.47 8.44 -10.11
CA ASP A 65 1.01 7.59 -11.19
C ASP A 65 1.27 6.14 -10.73
N ALA A 66 1.29 5.91 -9.41
CA ALA A 66 1.51 4.59 -8.82
C ALA A 66 0.26 3.68 -8.80
N VAL A 67 -0.94 4.24 -9.05
CA VAL A 67 -2.22 3.56 -8.87
C VAL A 67 -2.41 2.45 -9.91
N GLY A 68 -2.80 1.26 -9.46
CA GLY A 68 -3.15 0.14 -10.34
C GLY A 68 -4.26 -0.73 -9.79
N VAL A 69 -4.76 -0.40 -8.60
CA VAL A 69 -5.89 -1.11 -7.97
C VAL A 69 -6.86 -0.08 -7.38
N MET A 70 -8.15 -0.30 -7.59
CA MET A 70 -9.19 0.59 -7.07
C MET A 70 -9.32 0.54 -5.55
N ASN A 71 -9.72 1.67 -4.98
CA ASN A 71 -10.08 1.79 -3.56
C ASN A 71 -8.95 1.37 -2.60
N VAL A 72 -7.71 1.57 -3.02
CA VAL A 72 -6.50 1.35 -2.21
C VAL A 72 -5.97 2.70 -1.75
N PRO A 73 -5.59 2.84 -0.47
CA PRO A 73 -5.17 4.14 0.04
C PRO A 73 -3.84 4.61 -0.53
N GLY A 74 -3.70 5.92 -0.65
CA GLY A 74 -2.42 6.57 -0.91
C GLY A 74 -1.71 7.01 0.36
N ILE A 75 -0.53 7.63 0.20
CA ILE A 75 0.26 8.26 1.28
C ILE A 75 0.87 9.61 0.84
N TYR A 76 0.40 10.19 -0.25
CA TYR A 76 1.01 11.33 -0.93
C TYR A 76 0.20 12.64 -0.83
N THR A 77 -0.99 12.63 -0.22
CA THR A 77 -1.78 13.84 0.06
C THR A 77 -1.91 14.07 1.56
N LYS A 78 -2.31 15.29 1.94
CA LYS A 78 -2.56 15.62 3.35
C LYS A 78 -3.65 14.72 3.94
N GLN A 79 -4.72 14.47 3.20
CA GLN A 79 -5.83 13.60 3.62
C GLN A 79 -5.38 12.16 3.83
N HIS A 80 -4.49 11.65 2.96
CA HIS A 80 -3.88 10.33 3.16
C HIS A 80 -3.10 10.26 4.47
N ILE A 81 -2.26 11.29 4.75
CA ILE A 81 -1.45 11.35 5.97
C ILE A 81 -2.33 11.37 7.21
N GLU A 82 -3.40 12.18 7.23
CA GLU A 82 -4.34 12.23 8.36
C GLU A 82 -5.04 10.88 8.59
N GLY A 83 -5.47 10.20 7.52
CA GLY A 83 -6.07 8.87 7.63
C GLY A 83 -5.09 7.81 8.15
N TRP A 84 -3.84 7.85 7.71
CA TRP A 84 -2.82 6.94 8.22
C TRP A 84 -2.39 7.27 9.65
N LYS A 85 -2.35 8.55 10.05
CA LYS A 85 -2.14 8.92 11.45
C LYS A 85 -3.21 8.32 12.37
N LEU A 86 -4.48 8.51 12.02
CA LEU A 86 -5.58 7.89 12.75
C LEU A 86 -5.37 6.38 12.92
N THR A 87 -4.96 5.70 11.85
CA THR A 87 -4.74 4.25 11.86
C THR A 87 -3.54 3.86 12.72
N THR A 88 -2.40 4.54 12.57
CA THR A 88 -1.17 4.21 13.31
C THR A 88 -1.31 4.52 14.80
N GLU A 89 -1.94 5.64 15.15
CA GLU A 89 -2.22 6.01 16.54
C GLU A 89 -3.10 4.96 17.22
N ALA A 90 -4.18 4.52 16.57
CA ALA A 90 -5.06 3.50 17.10
C ALA A 90 -4.35 2.15 17.32
N VAL A 91 -3.50 1.72 16.38
CA VAL A 91 -2.72 0.49 16.51
C VAL A 91 -1.67 0.62 17.62
N HIS A 92 -0.98 1.75 17.73
CA HIS A 92 0.00 2.00 18.78
C HIS A 92 -0.65 2.04 20.17
N GLN A 93 -1.82 2.69 20.32
CA GLN A 93 -2.60 2.68 21.58
C GLN A 93 -3.00 1.26 22.00
N ALA A 94 -3.25 0.37 21.03
CA ALA A 94 -3.50 -1.04 21.29
C ALA A 94 -2.22 -1.88 21.55
N GLY A 95 -1.03 -1.24 21.63
CA GLY A 95 0.26 -1.88 21.85
C GLY A 95 0.87 -2.57 20.63
N GLY A 96 0.27 -2.41 19.44
CA GLY A 96 0.74 -2.97 18.18
C GLY A 96 1.84 -2.15 17.53
N LYS A 97 2.50 -2.75 16.55
CA LYS A 97 3.50 -2.13 15.68
C LYS A 97 3.06 -2.29 14.22
N ILE A 98 3.16 -1.21 13.45
CA ILE A 98 2.66 -1.17 12.08
C ILE A 98 3.63 -0.40 11.17
N PHE A 99 3.92 -0.97 9.99
CA PHE A 99 4.70 -0.36 8.92
C PHE A 99 3.85 -0.26 7.66
N ALA A 100 4.05 0.79 6.88
CA ALA A 100 3.40 0.94 5.59
C ALA A 100 4.14 0.15 4.51
N GLN A 101 3.41 -0.56 3.64
CA GLN A 101 3.94 -1.07 2.38
C GLN A 101 3.80 0.02 1.31
N LEU A 102 4.88 0.70 0.98
CA LEU A 102 4.89 1.66 -0.12
C LEU A 102 4.81 0.95 -1.46
N TRP A 103 3.94 1.44 -2.36
CA TRP A 103 3.60 0.70 -3.57
C TRP A 103 3.54 1.58 -4.82
N HIS A 104 4.03 1.03 -5.93
CA HIS A 104 3.83 1.51 -7.28
C HIS A 104 3.63 0.30 -8.19
N THR A 105 2.49 0.20 -8.86
CA THR A 105 2.10 -1.00 -9.61
C THR A 105 2.75 -1.11 -10.99
N GLY A 106 3.35 -0.02 -11.48
CA GLY A 106 4.01 -0.04 -12.78
C GLY A 106 3.05 -0.37 -13.92
N ALA A 107 3.43 -1.37 -14.72
CA ALA A 107 2.62 -1.86 -15.84
C ALA A 107 1.32 -2.55 -15.43
N TYR A 108 1.20 -2.99 -14.17
CA TYR A 108 -0.05 -3.56 -13.66
C TYR A 108 -1.03 -2.43 -13.32
N SER A 109 -1.58 -1.82 -14.35
CA SER A 109 -2.56 -0.75 -14.26
C SER A 109 -3.32 -0.58 -15.59
N HIS A 110 -4.28 0.35 -15.63
CA HIS A 110 -5.10 0.63 -16.80
C HIS A 110 -5.34 2.14 -16.94
N PRO A 111 -5.51 2.69 -18.16
CA PRO A 111 -5.80 4.11 -18.40
C PRO A 111 -7.01 4.63 -17.62
N ASP A 112 -8.04 3.80 -17.39
CA ASP A 112 -9.22 4.18 -16.60
C ASP A 112 -8.87 4.59 -15.16
N LEU A 113 -7.75 4.13 -14.63
CA LEU A 113 -7.25 4.50 -13.30
C LEU A 113 -6.39 5.78 -13.32
N HIS A 114 -6.09 6.31 -14.52
CA HIS A 114 -5.19 7.42 -14.77
C HIS A 114 -5.81 8.52 -15.63
N GLU A 115 -7.12 8.66 -15.64
CA GLU A 115 -7.82 9.69 -16.43
C GLU A 115 -7.51 9.60 -17.94
N GLY A 116 -7.40 8.36 -18.46
CA GLY A 116 -7.10 8.05 -19.85
C GLY A 116 -5.60 8.02 -20.19
N ARG A 117 -4.69 8.38 -19.28
CA ARG A 117 -3.24 8.31 -19.51
C ARG A 117 -2.74 6.86 -19.41
N GLN A 118 -1.73 6.53 -20.21
CA GLN A 118 -1.06 5.22 -20.10
C GLN A 118 -0.34 5.08 -18.74
N PRO A 119 -0.38 3.90 -18.12
CA PRO A 119 0.47 3.57 -16.97
C PRO A 119 1.95 3.77 -17.28
N LEU A 120 2.77 4.01 -16.26
CA LEU A 120 4.21 4.15 -16.38
C LEU A 120 4.91 2.85 -15.98
N ALA A 121 5.90 2.43 -16.77
CA ALA A 121 6.76 1.30 -16.42
C ALA A 121 8.20 1.50 -16.96
N PRO A 122 9.18 0.80 -16.41
CA PRO A 122 10.57 0.88 -16.90
C PRO A 122 10.71 0.55 -18.39
N SER A 123 9.84 -0.32 -18.92
CA SER A 123 9.80 -0.76 -20.30
C SER A 123 8.37 -0.71 -20.86
N ALA A 124 8.20 -0.42 -22.14
CA ALA A 124 6.91 -0.43 -22.83
C ALA A 124 6.53 -1.88 -23.20
N ILE A 125 6.32 -2.73 -22.20
CA ILE A 125 5.96 -4.13 -22.36
C ILE A 125 4.60 -4.36 -21.69
N ASN A 126 3.61 -4.81 -22.46
CA ASN A 126 2.30 -5.17 -21.90
C ASN A 126 2.45 -6.45 -21.05
N PRO A 127 2.06 -6.42 -19.77
CA PRO A 127 2.12 -7.61 -18.91
C PRO A 127 1.09 -8.70 -19.27
N ASN A 128 0.13 -8.39 -20.16
CA ASN A 128 -0.95 -9.32 -20.59
C ASN A 128 -1.72 -9.90 -19.41
N VAL A 129 -2.17 -9.05 -18.52
CA VAL A 129 -2.96 -9.39 -17.34
C VAL A 129 -4.28 -8.61 -17.35
N GLN A 130 -5.24 -9.08 -16.58
CA GLN A 130 -6.49 -8.34 -16.37
C GLN A 130 -6.36 -7.38 -15.19
N VAL A 131 -6.84 -6.15 -15.37
CA VAL A 131 -6.89 -5.11 -14.35
C VAL A 131 -8.35 -4.80 -14.04
N PHE A 132 -8.69 -4.73 -12.75
CA PHE A 132 -10.04 -4.41 -12.31
C PHE A 132 -10.25 -2.89 -12.30
N THR A 133 -11.22 -2.43 -13.08
CA THR A 133 -11.62 -1.02 -13.22
C THR A 133 -13.06 -0.81 -12.75
N ALA A 134 -13.55 0.43 -12.77
CA ALA A 134 -14.94 0.74 -12.43
C ALA A 134 -15.96 0.06 -13.37
N GLU A 135 -15.55 -0.32 -14.57
CA GLU A 135 -16.36 -1.02 -15.56
C GLU A 135 -16.13 -2.55 -15.56
N GLY A 136 -15.40 -3.07 -14.57
CA GLY A 136 -15.04 -4.49 -14.47
C GLY A 136 -13.62 -4.78 -14.91
N PHE A 137 -13.34 -6.06 -15.18
CA PHE A 137 -12.02 -6.49 -15.64
C PHE A 137 -11.77 -6.07 -17.10
N LYS A 138 -10.63 -5.44 -17.33
CA LYS A 138 -10.13 -5.05 -18.65
C LYS A 138 -8.71 -5.58 -18.87
N GLU A 139 -8.38 -5.86 -20.12
CA GLU A 139 -7.02 -6.25 -20.49
C GLU A 139 -6.05 -5.08 -20.25
N SER A 140 -4.89 -5.39 -19.68
CA SER A 140 -3.83 -4.40 -19.51
C SER A 140 -3.37 -3.84 -20.87
N VAL A 141 -2.86 -2.62 -20.86
CA VAL A 141 -2.33 -1.96 -22.07
C VAL A 141 -0.80 -1.93 -22.04
N THR A 142 -0.18 -1.70 -23.18
CA THR A 142 1.25 -1.38 -23.22
C THR A 142 1.51 -0.08 -22.46
N PRO A 143 2.29 -0.09 -21.38
CA PRO A 143 2.58 1.12 -20.61
C PRO A 143 3.50 2.07 -21.39
N ARG A 144 3.50 3.33 -21.02
CA ARG A 144 4.52 4.29 -21.48
C ARG A 144 5.84 4.00 -20.76
N LYS A 145 6.92 3.88 -21.52
CA LYS A 145 8.26 3.76 -20.95
C LYS A 145 8.63 5.01 -20.17
N MET A 146 9.12 4.85 -18.96
CA MET A 146 9.63 5.94 -18.13
C MET A 146 10.83 6.64 -18.77
N THR A 147 10.81 7.96 -18.71
CA THR A 147 11.98 8.81 -18.94
C THR A 147 12.86 8.87 -17.69
N LEU A 148 14.07 9.42 -17.79
CA LEU A 148 14.92 9.67 -16.62
C LEU A 148 14.25 10.64 -15.61
N GLU A 149 13.42 11.56 -16.10
CA GLU A 149 12.67 12.48 -15.26
C GLU A 149 11.56 11.75 -14.48
N ASP A 150 10.80 10.87 -15.15
CA ASP A 150 9.80 10.03 -14.49
C ASP A 150 10.44 9.16 -13.38
N ILE A 151 11.61 8.58 -13.64
CA ILE A 151 12.36 7.77 -12.66
C ILE A 151 12.76 8.62 -11.45
N LYS A 152 13.32 9.81 -11.68
CA LYS A 152 13.68 10.73 -10.59
C LYS A 152 12.47 11.15 -9.77
N LYS A 153 11.35 11.45 -10.43
CA LYS A 153 10.09 11.77 -9.77
C LYS A 153 9.60 10.60 -8.93
N THR A 154 9.59 9.39 -9.47
CA THR A 154 9.15 8.18 -8.72
C THR A 154 10.01 7.94 -7.49
N ILE A 155 11.33 8.11 -7.59
CA ILE A 155 12.23 8.03 -6.43
C ILE A 155 11.86 9.08 -5.37
N ALA A 156 11.57 10.32 -5.79
CA ALA A 156 11.14 11.38 -4.88
C ALA A 156 9.79 11.05 -4.24
N ASP A 157 8.84 10.48 -4.97
CA ASP A 157 7.53 10.05 -4.47
C ASP A 157 7.69 8.97 -3.39
N PHE A 158 8.54 7.97 -3.60
CA PHE A 158 8.86 6.96 -2.57
C PHE A 158 9.54 7.57 -1.35
N LYS A 159 10.48 8.50 -1.55
CA LYS A 159 11.15 9.21 -0.46
C LYS A 159 10.17 10.04 0.38
N GLN A 160 9.19 10.66 -0.27
CA GLN A 160 8.18 11.46 0.42
C GLN A 160 7.21 10.58 1.23
N GLY A 161 6.90 9.38 0.73
CA GLY A 161 6.01 8.43 1.40
C GLY A 161 6.66 7.71 2.58
N ALA A 162 7.98 7.69 2.67
CA ALA A 162 8.76 7.05 3.74
C ALA A 162 9.03 8.01 4.89
#